data_c486de285daa3d3b57c768a316e1113a
#
_entry.id   c486de285daa3d3b57c768a316e1113a
#
_cell.length_a   1.000
_cell.length_b   1.000
_cell.length_c   1.000
_cell.angle_alpha   90.00
_cell.angle_beta   90.00
_cell.angle_gamma   90.00
#
_symmetry.space_group_name_H-M   'P 1'
#
loop_
_entity.id
_entity.type
_entity.pdbx_description
1 polymer ?
#
loop_
_entity_poly.entity_id
_entity_poly.type
_entity_poly.pdbx_seq_one_letter_code
_entity_poly.pdbx_strand_id
1 'polypeptide(L)'
;MHAQFRMPVMPDAAGLAIAEAEEVVRRAAEREEARARRKARNADRQRCRQEERGRNGADQRERQRAEQERLREEAEKARAVLAERAAELREKCGGSVPGCFAAVPDPRGRRGRRHSLPSVLTLVLMAVLRGRTTLAGITAWIAHAGQDLLAAAGARTGAGGRRQPPSGRTVTRLLGMVGARALAEAVACYLAAGQDPEPPAYPLAGPALQPHLACDGKEARGAVRPDGTSLFLLSAATGGIVVADREIPAKTNEIPEIGPMLLELNDRFPLAGWVLTADALHTQRGFAALACENLGAHYVLTVKGNQPGLHAALAGLCWAGARRHRTRDKGHGRRETRSHLVMDAPGEIKALFPHAAQVARVIRTRTVTSWKSNGKKRTRVTETSTETVYLVTSLTAREAGPEHIAAYIRGHWSVENEVHYVRDVTLREDASKIRAGSRPRALATLRNLTAGLIRQSGHDDIAATIRDTEYDNDLLYALLRITPDL
;
A
#
# COMPACT_ATOMS: atom_id res chain seq x y z
N MET A 1 80.78 45.53 -85.26
CA MET A 1 80.04 44.33 -84.86
C MET A 1 78.78 44.80 -84.19
N HIS A 2 77.63 44.66 -84.83
CA HIS A 2 76.33 45.11 -84.34
C HIS A 2 75.66 43.97 -83.57
N ALA A 3 75.49 44.12 -82.27
CA ALA A 3 74.65 43.22 -81.48
C ALA A 3 73.22 43.76 -81.60
N GLN A 4 72.35 42.98 -82.25
CA GLN A 4 70.89 43.21 -82.26
C GLN A 4 70.30 42.74 -80.93
N PHE A 5 69.77 43.74 -80.18
CA PHE A 5 68.94 43.47 -79.00
C PHE A 5 67.51 43.09 -79.46
N ARG A 6 67.10 41.85 -79.28
CA ARG A 6 65.69 41.44 -79.43
C ARG A 6 64.95 41.78 -78.12
N MET A 7 63.99 42.66 -78.21
CA MET A 7 63.05 42.91 -77.13
C MET A 7 62.16 41.66 -76.87
N PRO A 8 61.93 41.25 -75.62
CA PRO A 8 60.98 40.19 -75.35
C PRO A 8 59.55 40.61 -75.64
N VAL A 9 58.79 39.81 -76.36
CA VAL A 9 57.37 40.03 -76.62
C VAL A 9 56.64 39.92 -75.29
N MET A 10 56.07 41.07 -74.89
CA MET A 10 55.18 41.09 -73.69
C MET A 10 53.97 40.21 -73.97
N PRO A 11 53.57 39.30 -73.07
CA PRO A 11 52.38 38.53 -73.28
C PRO A 11 51.17 39.48 -73.27
N ASP A 12 50.18 39.14 -74.12
CA ASP A 12 48.91 39.87 -74.25
C ASP A 12 48.17 39.93 -72.88
N ALA A 13 48.12 41.13 -72.31
CA ALA A 13 47.49 41.35 -71.01
C ALA A 13 45.97 40.93 -70.98
N ALA A 14 45.31 40.98 -72.14
CA ALA A 14 43.92 40.54 -72.30
C ALA A 14 43.80 39.00 -72.22
N GLY A 15 44.75 38.27 -72.83
CA GLY A 15 44.78 36.80 -72.78
C GLY A 15 45.04 36.28 -71.36
N LEU A 16 45.93 36.98 -70.60
CA LEU A 16 46.17 36.61 -69.18
C LEU A 16 44.94 36.89 -68.31
N ALA A 17 44.23 38.00 -68.52
CA ALA A 17 43.02 38.30 -67.74
C ALA A 17 41.86 37.31 -68.04
N ILE A 18 41.77 36.87 -69.30
CA ILE A 18 40.74 35.80 -69.64
C ILE A 18 41.07 34.48 -69.00
N ALA A 19 42.34 34.03 -69.06
CA ALA A 19 42.79 32.80 -68.45
C ALA A 19 42.60 32.83 -66.90
N GLU A 20 42.87 33.97 -66.24
CA GLU A 20 42.58 34.12 -64.78
C GLU A 20 41.10 34.10 -64.49
N ALA A 21 40.26 34.68 -65.31
CA ALA A 21 38.80 34.64 -65.14
C ALA A 21 38.22 33.22 -65.32
N GLU A 22 38.71 32.51 -66.36
CA GLU A 22 38.33 31.09 -66.55
C GLU A 22 38.77 30.17 -65.39
N GLU A 23 39.96 30.40 -64.83
CA GLU A 23 40.46 29.69 -63.69
C GLU A 23 39.59 29.97 -62.42
N VAL A 24 39.21 31.24 -62.22
CA VAL A 24 38.28 31.60 -61.11
C VAL A 24 36.92 30.93 -61.23
N VAL A 25 36.34 30.91 -62.46
CA VAL A 25 35.07 30.22 -62.74
C VAL A 25 35.21 28.74 -62.52
N ARG A 26 36.28 28.07 -63.00
CA ARG A 26 36.54 26.65 -62.78
C ARG A 26 36.64 26.35 -61.28
N ARG A 27 37.40 27.09 -60.50
CA ARG A 27 37.56 26.93 -59.06
C ARG A 27 36.23 27.17 -58.30
N ALA A 28 35.42 28.08 -58.79
CA ALA A 28 34.07 28.28 -58.21
C ALA A 28 33.16 27.09 -58.46
N ALA A 29 33.17 26.52 -59.69
CA ALA A 29 32.41 25.32 -60.03
C ALA A 29 32.88 24.09 -59.21
N GLU A 30 34.19 23.88 -59.06
CA GLU A 30 34.77 22.79 -58.25
C GLU A 30 34.36 22.92 -56.75
N ARG A 31 34.34 24.19 -56.22
CA ARG A 31 33.89 24.46 -54.84
C ARG A 31 32.41 24.18 -54.68
N GLU A 32 31.59 24.50 -55.64
CA GLU A 32 30.15 24.25 -55.61
C GLU A 32 29.86 22.76 -55.71
N GLU A 33 30.55 22.03 -56.56
CA GLU A 33 30.43 20.57 -56.64
C GLU A 33 30.91 19.88 -55.35
N ALA A 34 32.01 20.36 -54.76
CA ALA A 34 32.49 19.87 -53.46
C ALA A 34 31.50 20.13 -52.33
N ARG A 35 30.82 21.32 -52.34
CA ARG A 35 29.74 21.64 -51.41
C ARG A 35 28.51 20.73 -51.61
N ALA A 36 28.11 20.49 -52.85
CA ALA A 36 27.00 19.58 -53.17
C ALA A 36 27.30 18.14 -52.73
N ARG A 37 28.49 17.61 -52.99
CA ARG A 37 28.93 16.29 -52.52
C ARG A 37 28.97 16.19 -51.00
N ARG A 38 29.40 17.24 -50.27
CA ARG A 38 29.39 17.31 -48.80
C ARG A 38 27.98 17.36 -48.26
N LYS A 39 27.05 18.08 -48.89
CA LYS A 39 25.64 18.17 -48.53
C LYS A 39 24.95 16.83 -48.71
N ALA A 40 25.19 16.11 -49.82
CA ALA A 40 24.67 14.78 -50.07
C ALA A 40 25.17 13.75 -49.04
N ARG A 41 26.47 13.73 -48.73
CA ARG A 41 27.04 12.85 -47.68
C ARG A 41 26.44 13.10 -46.27
N ASN A 42 26.18 14.38 -45.96
CA ASN A 42 25.56 14.71 -44.68
C ASN A 42 24.09 14.28 -44.63
N ALA A 43 23.34 14.42 -45.71
CA ALA A 43 21.97 13.96 -45.83
C ALA A 43 21.87 12.42 -45.67
N ASP A 44 22.77 11.68 -46.33
CA ASP A 44 22.81 10.20 -46.18
C ASP A 44 23.19 9.79 -44.77
N ARG A 45 24.16 10.45 -44.14
CA ARG A 45 24.47 10.18 -42.71
C ARG A 45 23.31 10.49 -41.78
N GLN A 46 22.52 11.51 -42.04
CA GLN A 46 21.33 11.80 -41.26
C GLN A 46 20.24 10.76 -41.47
N ARG A 47 20.04 10.30 -42.71
CA ARG A 47 19.09 9.22 -43.02
C ARG A 47 19.46 7.92 -42.34
N CYS A 48 20.70 7.45 -42.44
CA CYS A 48 21.20 6.28 -41.73
C CYS A 48 20.98 6.36 -40.22
N ARG A 49 21.30 7.51 -39.62
CA ARG A 49 21.08 7.72 -38.17
C ARG A 49 19.60 7.72 -37.78
N GLN A 50 18.70 8.18 -38.64
CA GLN A 50 17.27 8.12 -38.41
C GLN A 50 16.74 6.68 -38.52
N GLU A 51 17.22 5.92 -39.51
CA GLU A 51 16.87 4.50 -39.68
C GLU A 51 17.37 3.64 -38.53
N GLU A 52 18.62 3.85 -38.09
CA GLU A 52 19.17 3.17 -36.88
C GLU A 52 18.36 3.51 -35.61
N ARG A 53 18.01 4.79 -35.40
CA ARG A 53 17.16 5.19 -34.27
C ARG A 53 15.76 4.57 -34.36
N GLY A 54 15.20 4.45 -35.56
CA GLY A 54 13.93 3.79 -35.82
C GLY A 54 13.98 2.30 -35.47
N ARG A 55 15.00 1.57 -35.93
CA ARG A 55 15.21 0.14 -35.64
C ARG A 55 15.44 -0.10 -34.16
N ASN A 56 16.35 0.63 -33.53
CA ASN A 56 16.62 0.54 -32.11
C ASN A 56 15.38 0.86 -31.26
N GLY A 57 14.56 1.80 -31.69
CA GLY A 57 13.29 2.12 -31.03
C GLY A 57 12.20 1.06 -31.22
N ALA A 58 12.20 0.32 -32.34
CA ALA A 58 11.29 -0.80 -32.57
C ALA A 58 11.68 -2.02 -31.73
N ASP A 59 12.96 -2.40 -31.77
CA ASP A 59 13.52 -3.50 -30.95
C ASP A 59 13.31 -3.24 -29.43
N GLN A 60 13.49 -1.98 -29.02
CA GLN A 60 13.29 -1.62 -27.62
C GLN A 60 11.81 -1.73 -27.21
N ARG A 61 10.87 -1.35 -28.08
CA ARG A 61 9.43 -1.51 -27.84
C ARG A 61 9.01 -2.97 -27.81
N GLU A 62 9.57 -3.80 -28.68
CA GLU A 62 9.29 -5.23 -28.70
C GLU A 62 9.80 -5.94 -27.44
N ARG A 63 11.05 -5.65 -27.03
CA ARG A 63 11.59 -6.13 -25.74
C ARG A 63 10.74 -5.66 -24.54
N GLN A 64 10.25 -4.43 -24.56
CA GLN A 64 9.38 -3.91 -23.51
C GLN A 64 8.03 -4.63 -23.47
N ARG A 65 7.44 -4.97 -24.64
CA ARG A 65 6.20 -5.76 -24.72
C ARG A 65 6.40 -7.19 -24.20
N ALA A 66 7.45 -7.85 -24.64
CA ALA A 66 7.77 -9.21 -24.18
C ALA A 66 8.01 -9.27 -22.66
N GLU A 67 8.70 -8.27 -22.11
CA GLU A 67 8.93 -8.14 -20.67
C GLU A 67 7.63 -7.87 -19.90
N GLN A 68 6.75 -7.00 -20.42
CA GLN A 68 5.43 -6.77 -19.83
C GLN A 68 4.54 -8.02 -19.85
N GLU A 69 4.60 -8.80 -20.93
CA GLU A 69 3.85 -10.04 -21.05
C GLU A 69 4.36 -11.09 -20.05
N ARG A 70 5.67 -11.21 -19.91
CA ARG A 70 6.30 -12.08 -18.90
C ARG A 70 5.90 -11.69 -17.48
N LEU A 71 5.94 -10.39 -17.16
CA LEU A 71 5.53 -9.88 -15.84
C LEU A 71 4.05 -10.12 -15.56
N ARG A 72 3.18 -10.03 -16.59
CA ARG A 72 1.76 -10.38 -16.48
C ARG A 72 1.57 -11.86 -16.19
N GLU A 73 2.26 -12.73 -16.91
CA GLU A 73 2.19 -14.18 -16.68
C GLU A 73 2.71 -14.56 -15.28
N GLU A 74 3.80 -13.95 -14.83
CA GLU A 74 4.34 -14.16 -13.48
C GLU A 74 3.36 -13.68 -12.40
N ALA A 75 2.72 -12.52 -12.60
CA ALA A 75 1.70 -12.00 -11.70
C ALA A 75 0.44 -12.88 -11.67
N GLU A 76 0.02 -13.42 -12.83
CA GLU A 76 -1.13 -14.32 -12.93
C GLU A 76 -0.85 -15.67 -12.24
N LYS A 77 0.36 -16.23 -12.41
CA LYS A 77 0.80 -17.43 -11.69
C LYS A 77 0.82 -17.20 -10.17
N ALA A 78 1.35 -16.06 -9.73
CA ALA A 78 1.35 -15.68 -8.32
C ALA A 78 -0.07 -15.56 -7.76
N ARG A 79 -1.00 -14.96 -8.52
CA ARG A 79 -2.44 -14.87 -8.16
C ARG A 79 -3.09 -16.24 -8.05
N ALA A 80 -2.80 -17.15 -8.98
CA ALA A 80 -3.35 -18.50 -8.94
C ALA A 80 -2.90 -19.25 -7.65
N VAL A 81 -1.62 -19.16 -7.30
CA VAL A 81 -1.07 -19.73 -6.06
C VAL A 81 -1.73 -19.11 -4.82
N LEU A 82 -1.97 -17.80 -4.82
CA LEU A 82 -2.66 -17.11 -3.72
C LEU A 82 -4.11 -17.57 -3.57
N ALA A 83 -4.82 -17.72 -4.69
CA ALA A 83 -6.22 -18.17 -4.70
C ALA A 83 -6.35 -19.61 -4.18
N GLU A 84 -5.44 -20.50 -4.59
CA GLU A 84 -5.38 -21.88 -4.10
C GLU A 84 -5.12 -21.94 -2.58
N ARG A 85 -4.13 -21.16 -2.12
CA ARG A 85 -3.81 -21.08 -0.69
C ARG A 85 -4.94 -20.47 0.14
N ALA A 86 -5.62 -19.46 -0.38
CA ALA A 86 -6.81 -18.88 0.25
C ALA A 86 -7.95 -19.91 0.35
N ALA A 87 -8.14 -20.74 -0.67
CA ALA A 87 -9.13 -21.82 -0.65
C ALA A 87 -8.82 -22.87 0.42
N GLU A 88 -7.54 -23.32 0.52
CA GLU A 88 -7.09 -24.22 1.58
C GLU A 88 -7.32 -23.64 2.99
N LEU A 89 -7.04 -22.37 3.19
CA LEU A 89 -7.26 -21.70 4.48
C LEU A 89 -8.75 -21.58 4.81
N ARG A 90 -9.61 -21.29 3.80
CA ARG A 90 -11.07 -21.29 3.97
C ARG A 90 -11.57 -22.65 4.39
N GLU A 91 -11.09 -23.71 3.77
CA GLU A 91 -11.44 -25.07 4.12
C GLU A 91 -11.02 -25.42 5.55
N LYS A 92 -9.76 -25.11 5.93
CA LYS A 92 -9.25 -25.33 7.29
C LYS A 92 -10.03 -24.56 8.38
N CYS A 93 -10.53 -23.35 8.06
CA CYS A 93 -11.34 -22.53 8.95
C CYS A 93 -12.85 -22.88 8.87
N GLY A 94 -13.26 -23.88 8.08
CA GLY A 94 -14.65 -24.31 7.94
C GLY A 94 -15.57 -23.28 7.27
N GLY A 95 -14.99 -22.30 6.53
CA GLY A 95 -15.73 -21.31 5.73
C GLY A 95 -16.60 -20.32 6.53
N SER A 96 -16.75 -20.47 7.83
CA SER A 96 -17.59 -19.66 8.70
C SER A 96 -16.84 -19.07 9.89
N VAL A 97 -17.38 -18.01 10.49
CA VAL A 97 -16.78 -17.39 11.69
C VAL A 97 -16.72 -18.33 12.89
N PRO A 98 -17.79 -19.11 13.22
CA PRO A 98 -17.67 -20.15 14.26
C PRO A 98 -16.58 -21.18 13.98
N GLY A 99 -16.39 -21.57 12.72
CA GLY A 99 -15.30 -22.46 12.30
C GLY A 99 -13.91 -21.84 12.54
N CYS A 100 -13.75 -20.56 12.22
CA CYS A 100 -12.54 -19.82 12.56
C CYS A 100 -12.23 -19.87 14.07
N PHE A 101 -13.23 -19.67 14.93
CA PHE A 101 -13.06 -19.72 16.38
C PHE A 101 -12.83 -21.14 16.92
N ALA A 102 -13.25 -22.18 16.20
CA ALA A 102 -12.97 -23.57 16.55
C ALA A 102 -11.47 -23.92 16.46
N ALA A 103 -10.71 -23.19 15.63
CA ALA A 103 -9.26 -23.34 15.54
C ALA A 103 -8.52 -22.75 16.76
N VAL A 104 -9.18 -21.93 17.59
CA VAL A 104 -8.57 -21.33 18.78
C VAL A 104 -8.55 -22.31 19.96
N PRO A 105 -7.40 -22.58 20.58
CA PRO A 105 -7.32 -23.48 21.74
C PRO A 105 -8.14 -22.95 22.92
N ASP A 106 -9.00 -23.79 23.46
CA ASP A 106 -9.80 -23.45 24.66
C ASP A 106 -8.91 -23.52 25.92
N PRO A 107 -8.66 -22.39 26.60
CA PRO A 107 -7.76 -22.33 27.76
C PRO A 107 -8.35 -23.00 29.02
N ARG A 108 -9.62 -23.40 28.97
CA ARG A 108 -10.31 -23.96 30.12
C ARG A 108 -10.13 -25.48 30.22
N GLY A 109 -10.04 -26.01 31.45
CA GLY A 109 -10.14 -27.45 31.70
C GLY A 109 -11.53 -27.99 31.33
N ARG A 110 -11.63 -29.31 31.06
CA ARG A 110 -12.87 -29.97 30.59
C ARG A 110 -14.10 -29.68 31.47
N ARG A 111 -13.95 -29.64 32.80
CA ARG A 111 -15.06 -29.34 33.74
C ARG A 111 -15.62 -27.91 33.62
N GLY A 112 -14.90 -26.97 33.05
CA GLY A 112 -15.33 -25.57 32.90
C GLY A 112 -16.00 -25.24 31.57
N ARG A 113 -16.17 -26.19 30.65
CA ARG A 113 -16.62 -25.98 29.26
C ARG A 113 -18.12 -26.14 29.03
N ARG A 114 -18.96 -25.59 29.90
CA ARG A 114 -20.42 -25.64 29.70
C ARG A 114 -20.89 -24.97 28.40
N HIS A 115 -20.27 -23.87 28.00
CA HIS A 115 -20.43 -23.21 26.71
C HIS A 115 -19.14 -23.39 25.93
N SER A 116 -19.21 -23.78 24.66
CA SER A 116 -18.03 -23.93 23.81
C SER A 116 -17.34 -22.57 23.60
N LEU A 117 -16.03 -22.56 23.39
CA LEU A 117 -15.29 -21.33 23.09
C LEU A 117 -15.81 -20.66 21.81
N PRO A 118 -16.00 -21.40 20.68
CA PRO A 118 -16.56 -20.81 19.46
C PRO A 118 -17.89 -20.12 19.68
N SER A 119 -18.84 -20.78 20.40
CA SER A 119 -20.14 -20.16 20.69
C SER A 119 -20.03 -18.84 21.46
N VAL A 120 -19.19 -18.81 22.51
CA VAL A 120 -19.03 -17.57 23.30
C VAL A 120 -18.38 -16.46 22.47
N LEU A 121 -17.33 -16.77 21.66
CA LEU A 121 -16.68 -15.77 20.81
C LEU A 121 -17.61 -15.28 19.70
N THR A 122 -18.43 -16.17 19.12
CA THR A 122 -19.45 -15.78 18.13
C THR A 122 -20.48 -14.83 18.73
N LEU A 123 -21.00 -15.11 19.93
CA LEU A 123 -21.92 -14.19 20.62
C LEU A 123 -21.29 -12.83 20.94
N VAL A 124 -20.01 -12.83 21.36
CA VAL A 124 -19.28 -11.58 21.59
C VAL A 124 -19.15 -10.77 20.29
N LEU A 125 -18.79 -11.45 19.19
CA LEU A 125 -18.67 -10.80 17.88
C LEU A 125 -20.02 -10.27 17.38
N MET A 126 -21.11 -11.06 17.53
CA MET A 126 -22.47 -10.59 17.21
C MET A 126 -22.82 -9.31 17.97
N ALA A 127 -22.49 -9.25 19.28
CA ALA A 127 -22.70 -8.06 20.07
C ALA A 127 -21.86 -6.87 19.56
N VAL A 128 -20.61 -7.07 19.13
CA VAL A 128 -19.77 -6.02 18.55
C VAL A 128 -20.30 -5.56 17.18
N LEU A 129 -20.73 -6.48 16.32
CA LEU A 129 -21.40 -6.17 15.04
C LEU A 129 -22.68 -5.35 15.25
N ARG A 130 -23.37 -5.51 16.38
CA ARG A 130 -24.53 -4.71 16.81
C ARG A 130 -24.14 -3.48 17.62
N GLY A 131 -22.93 -2.98 17.48
CA GLY A 131 -22.46 -1.73 18.07
C GLY A 131 -22.23 -1.76 19.58
N ARG A 132 -22.15 -2.94 20.22
CA ARG A 132 -21.83 -3.04 21.67
C ARG A 132 -20.32 -2.91 21.86
N THR A 133 -19.87 -1.75 22.32
CA THR A 133 -18.45 -1.38 22.41
C THR A 133 -17.84 -1.58 23.79
N THR A 134 -18.66 -1.75 24.82
CA THR A 134 -18.24 -1.97 26.22
C THR A 134 -18.49 -3.42 26.66
N LEU A 135 -17.66 -3.94 27.57
CA LEU A 135 -17.85 -5.29 28.09
C LEU A 135 -19.20 -5.48 28.78
N ALA A 136 -19.67 -4.46 29.50
CA ALA A 136 -21.01 -4.45 30.13
C ALA A 136 -22.11 -4.51 29.05
N GLY A 137 -22.01 -3.71 27.98
CA GLY A 137 -22.96 -3.73 26.87
C GLY A 137 -22.96 -5.07 26.12
N ILE A 138 -21.78 -5.66 25.89
CA ILE A 138 -21.65 -6.99 25.27
C ILE A 138 -22.32 -8.04 26.12
N THR A 139 -22.02 -8.11 27.42
CA THR A 139 -22.58 -9.13 28.31
C THR A 139 -24.08 -8.95 28.55
N ALA A 140 -24.57 -7.72 28.63
CA ALA A 140 -25.99 -7.43 28.73
C ALA A 140 -26.74 -7.85 27.45
N TRP A 141 -26.21 -7.53 26.27
CA TRP A 141 -26.79 -7.96 25.00
C TRP A 141 -26.87 -9.47 24.89
N ILE A 142 -25.78 -10.21 25.22
CA ILE A 142 -25.75 -11.66 25.19
C ILE A 142 -26.81 -12.28 26.14
N ALA A 143 -27.00 -11.71 27.32
CA ALA A 143 -27.99 -12.18 28.30
C ALA A 143 -29.45 -12.09 27.79
N HIS A 144 -29.74 -11.17 26.86
CA HIS A 144 -31.05 -10.94 26.28
C HIS A 144 -31.16 -11.36 24.80
N ALA A 145 -30.16 -12.06 24.28
CA ALA A 145 -30.16 -12.54 22.89
C ALA A 145 -31.33 -13.49 22.62
N GLY A 146 -31.98 -13.35 21.48
CA GLY A 146 -33.07 -14.22 21.02
C GLY A 146 -32.64 -15.69 20.86
N GLN A 147 -33.60 -16.58 20.86
CA GLN A 147 -33.32 -18.02 20.73
C GLN A 147 -32.68 -18.36 19.37
N ASP A 148 -33.08 -17.69 18.32
CA ASP A 148 -32.52 -17.74 16.97
C ASP A 148 -31.02 -17.40 16.95
N LEU A 149 -30.65 -16.27 17.56
CA LEU A 149 -29.26 -15.81 17.67
C LEU A 149 -28.40 -16.76 18.53
N LEU A 150 -28.99 -17.25 19.62
CA LEU A 150 -28.33 -18.24 20.49
C LEU A 150 -28.12 -19.55 19.75
N ALA A 151 -29.10 -19.99 18.93
CA ALA A 151 -28.99 -21.20 18.13
C ALA A 151 -27.91 -21.03 17.05
N ALA A 152 -27.96 -19.96 16.30
CA ALA A 152 -26.98 -19.64 15.25
C ALA A 152 -25.54 -19.56 15.79
N ALA A 153 -25.36 -19.04 17.02
CA ALA A 153 -24.07 -19.06 17.69
C ALA A 153 -23.66 -20.40 18.29
N GLY A 154 -24.46 -21.44 18.16
CA GLY A 154 -24.22 -22.75 18.76
C GLY A 154 -24.22 -22.73 20.30
N ALA A 155 -25.08 -21.90 20.93
CA ALA A 155 -25.23 -21.88 22.37
C ALA A 155 -25.80 -23.20 22.88
N ARG A 156 -25.39 -23.62 24.08
CA ARG A 156 -25.83 -24.93 24.65
C ARG A 156 -27.33 -24.96 24.85
N THR A 157 -27.94 -26.12 24.64
CA THR A 157 -29.32 -26.39 24.97
C THR A 157 -29.43 -26.74 26.46
N GLY A 158 -30.36 -26.13 27.15
CA GLY A 158 -30.70 -26.39 28.55
C GLY A 158 -31.88 -27.36 28.71
N ALA A 159 -32.36 -27.50 29.92
CA ALA A 159 -33.60 -28.23 30.21
C ALA A 159 -34.78 -27.59 29.44
N GLY A 160 -35.68 -28.41 28.88
CA GLY A 160 -36.80 -27.93 28.08
C GLY A 160 -36.46 -27.44 26.66
N GLY A 161 -35.28 -27.81 26.11
CA GLY A 161 -34.93 -27.54 24.72
C GLY A 161 -34.52 -26.10 24.39
N ARG A 162 -34.57 -25.18 25.36
CA ARG A 162 -34.21 -23.78 25.13
C ARG A 162 -32.70 -23.54 25.17
N ARG A 163 -32.20 -22.71 24.26
CA ARG A 163 -30.80 -22.25 24.24
C ARG A 163 -30.52 -21.35 25.46
N GLN A 164 -29.37 -21.54 26.08
CA GLN A 164 -28.97 -20.78 27.28
C GLN A 164 -27.79 -19.87 26.95
N PRO A 165 -27.89 -18.55 27.22
CA PRO A 165 -26.78 -17.65 27.07
C PRO A 165 -25.69 -17.92 28.12
N PRO A 166 -24.40 -17.71 27.83
CA PRO A 166 -23.35 -17.69 28.83
C PRO A 166 -23.55 -16.48 29.77
N SER A 167 -23.29 -16.69 31.08
CA SER A 167 -23.32 -15.57 32.02
C SER A 167 -22.25 -14.53 31.71
N GLY A 168 -22.50 -13.25 32.03
CA GLY A 168 -21.52 -12.16 31.85
C GLY A 168 -20.18 -12.46 32.52
N ARG A 169 -20.17 -13.13 33.68
CA ARG A 169 -18.93 -13.58 34.34
C ARG A 169 -18.18 -14.62 33.47
N THR A 170 -18.89 -15.53 32.82
CA THR A 170 -18.30 -16.54 31.92
C THR A 170 -17.64 -15.85 30.71
N VAL A 171 -18.34 -14.93 30.06
CA VAL A 171 -17.82 -14.15 28.91
C VAL A 171 -16.58 -13.37 29.33
N THR A 172 -16.67 -12.60 30.43
CA THR A 172 -15.56 -11.77 30.92
C THR A 172 -14.34 -12.59 31.28
N ARG A 173 -14.52 -13.71 31.96
CA ARG A 173 -13.43 -14.64 32.33
C ARG A 173 -12.79 -15.24 31.11
N LEU A 174 -13.57 -15.68 30.14
CA LEU A 174 -13.10 -16.35 28.93
C LEU A 174 -12.27 -15.39 28.06
N LEU A 175 -12.74 -14.17 27.83
CA LEU A 175 -11.98 -13.13 27.12
C LEU A 175 -10.67 -12.75 27.81
N GLY A 176 -10.59 -12.91 29.15
CA GLY A 176 -9.36 -12.69 29.91
C GLY A 176 -8.37 -13.84 29.90
N MET A 177 -8.80 -15.04 29.49
CA MET A 177 -8.00 -16.28 29.47
C MET A 177 -7.65 -16.75 28.06
N VAL A 178 -8.42 -16.33 27.03
CA VAL A 178 -8.21 -16.77 25.66
C VAL A 178 -6.81 -16.40 25.21
N GLY A 179 -6.13 -17.33 24.51
CA GLY A 179 -4.83 -17.08 23.93
C GLY A 179 -4.93 -15.99 22.85
N ALA A 180 -4.61 -14.75 23.24
CA ALA A 180 -4.82 -13.58 22.38
C ALA A 180 -4.06 -13.68 21.05
N ARG A 181 -2.85 -14.26 21.05
CA ARG A 181 -2.08 -14.54 19.84
C ARG A 181 -2.79 -15.56 18.94
N ALA A 182 -3.21 -16.71 19.51
CA ALA A 182 -3.91 -17.74 18.74
C ALA A 182 -5.24 -17.25 18.14
N LEU A 183 -5.98 -16.38 18.88
CA LEU A 183 -7.18 -15.74 18.36
C LEU A 183 -6.84 -14.78 17.19
N ALA A 184 -5.79 -13.97 17.34
CA ALA A 184 -5.36 -13.05 16.30
C ALA A 184 -4.90 -13.80 15.04
N GLU A 185 -4.16 -14.89 15.18
CA GLU A 185 -3.72 -15.73 14.07
C GLU A 185 -4.90 -16.38 13.35
N ALA A 186 -5.86 -16.96 14.09
CA ALA A 186 -7.05 -17.56 13.49
C ALA A 186 -7.87 -16.53 12.69
N VAL A 187 -8.09 -15.34 13.26
CA VAL A 187 -8.81 -14.24 12.61
C VAL A 187 -8.04 -13.72 11.38
N ALA A 188 -6.74 -13.54 11.49
CA ALA A 188 -5.90 -13.09 10.38
C ALA A 188 -5.93 -14.10 9.21
N CYS A 189 -5.79 -15.40 9.50
CA CYS A 189 -5.93 -16.45 8.49
C CYS A 189 -7.32 -16.43 7.82
N TYR A 190 -8.38 -16.30 8.61
CA TYR A 190 -9.74 -16.24 8.10
C TYR A 190 -9.98 -15.02 7.18
N LEU A 191 -9.52 -13.85 7.59
CA LEU A 191 -9.63 -12.62 6.79
C LEU A 191 -8.74 -12.68 5.54
N ALA A 192 -7.51 -13.18 5.65
CA ALA A 192 -6.61 -13.36 4.50
C ALA A 192 -7.21 -14.31 3.46
N ALA A 193 -7.81 -15.44 3.90
CA ALA A 193 -8.48 -16.37 3.01
C ALA A 193 -9.71 -15.78 2.28
N GLY A 194 -10.31 -14.74 2.82
CA GLY A 194 -11.42 -14.01 2.22
C GLY A 194 -10.99 -12.87 1.28
N GLN A 195 -9.69 -12.59 1.18
CA GLN A 195 -9.19 -11.56 0.26
C GLN A 195 -9.20 -12.08 -1.17
N ASP A 196 -9.74 -11.26 -2.06
CA ASP A 196 -9.41 -11.34 -3.46
C ASP A 196 -8.12 -10.54 -3.67
N PRO A 197 -7.05 -11.12 -4.24
CA PRO A 197 -5.80 -10.40 -4.49
C PRO A 197 -5.93 -9.38 -5.63
N GLU A 198 -7.15 -9.03 -6.07
CA GLU A 198 -7.31 -7.96 -7.05
C GLU A 198 -6.76 -6.63 -6.50
N PRO A 199 -5.92 -5.96 -7.28
CA PRO A 199 -5.47 -4.63 -6.92
C PRO A 199 -6.69 -3.70 -6.81
N PRO A 200 -6.67 -2.71 -5.89
CA PRO A 200 -7.73 -1.73 -5.80
C PRO A 200 -7.95 -1.12 -7.18
N ALA A 201 -9.21 -1.05 -7.61
CA ALA A 201 -9.63 -0.53 -8.90
C ALA A 201 -9.40 0.99 -8.97
N TYR A 202 -8.13 1.39 -9.12
CA TYR A 202 -7.81 2.74 -9.57
C TYR A 202 -7.73 2.71 -11.10
N PRO A 203 -8.53 3.51 -11.83
CA PRO A 203 -8.40 3.63 -13.27
C PRO A 203 -7.10 4.38 -13.59
N LEU A 204 -5.98 3.67 -13.56
CA LEU A 204 -4.69 4.20 -13.95
C LEU A 204 -4.41 3.79 -15.40
N ALA A 205 -4.03 4.76 -16.21
CA ALA A 205 -3.47 4.50 -17.53
C ALA A 205 -2.08 3.90 -17.34
N GLY A 206 -1.95 2.57 -17.48
CA GLY A 206 -0.65 1.91 -17.31
C GLY A 206 -0.78 0.43 -16.90
N PRO A 207 0.32 -0.23 -16.50
CA PRO A 207 0.28 -1.58 -15.95
C PRO A 207 -0.63 -1.61 -14.71
N ALA A 208 -1.32 -2.74 -14.51
CA ALA A 208 -2.17 -2.90 -13.33
C ALA A 208 -1.36 -2.71 -12.05
N LEU A 209 -1.97 -2.09 -11.02
CA LEU A 209 -1.37 -2.00 -9.70
C LEU A 209 -1.09 -3.41 -9.17
N GLN A 210 0.10 -3.61 -8.62
CA GLN A 210 0.39 -4.81 -7.85
C GLN A 210 -0.34 -4.76 -6.50
N PRO A 211 -0.68 -5.91 -5.90
CA PRO A 211 -1.30 -5.96 -4.58
C PRO A 211 -0.47 -5.17 -3.57
N HIS A 212 -1.14 -4.47 -2.68
CA HIS A 212 -0.53 -3.55 -1.74
C HIS A 212 -0.79 -3.97 -0.29
N LEU A 213 0.25 -4.01 0.52
CA LEU A 213 0.19 -4.27 1.96
C LEU A 213 0.79 -3.09 2.71
N ALA A 214 -0.01 -2.44 3.54
CA ALA A 214 0.43 -1.34 4.39
C ALA A 214 0.68 -1.84 5.81
N CYS A 215 1.86 -1.54 6.36
CA CYS A 215 2.26 -1.88 7.71
C CYS A 215 2.33 -0.62 8.57
N ASP A 216 1.61 -0.61 9.69
CA ASP A 216 1.61 0.52 10.61
C ASP A 216 1.33 0.08 12.05
N GLY A 217 1.88 0.84 13.00
CA GLY A 217 1.73 0.60 14.42
C GLY A 217 0.63 1.45 15.04
N LYS A 218 -0.11 0.88 15.99
CA LYS A 218 -1.18 1.56 16.70
C LYS A 218 -1.15 1.34 18.19
N GLU A 219 -1.19 2.42 18.96
CA GLU A 219 -1.48 2.41 20.39
C GLU A 219 -2.99 2.38 20.63
N ALA A 220 -3.46 1.39 21.40
CA ALA A 220 -4.82 1.37 21.93
C ALA A 220 -4.85 2.16 23.25
N ARG A 221 -5.06 3.46 23.17
CA ARG A 221 -4.91 4.44 24.27
C ARG A 221 -5.81 4.15 25.49
N GLY A 222 -6.98 3.53 25.26
CA GLY A 222 -7.89 3.12 26.34
C GLY A 222 -7.43 1.87 27.10
N ALA A 223 -6.52 1.09 26.55
CA ALA A 223 -6.06 -0.21 27.07
C ALA A 223 -4.77 -0.10 27.89
N VAL A 224 -4.70 0.87 28.81
CA VAL A 224 -3.55 1.02 29.73
C VAL A 224 -3.60 -0.10 30.78
N ARG A 225 -2.53 -0.90 30.87
CA ARG A 225 -2.37 -1.99 31.81
C ARG A 225 -2.14 -1.47 33.26
N PRO A 226 -2.27 -2.33 34.27
CA PRO A 226 -1.98 -1.94 35.66
C PRO A 226 -0.57 -1.42 35.91
N ASP A 227 0.41 -1.85 35.09
CA ASP A 227 1.81 -1.38 35.12
C ASP A 227 2.02 -0.04 34.39
N GLY A 228 0.94 0.60 33.89
CA GLY A 228 0.99 1.84 33.16
C GLY A 228 1.35 1.71 31.69
N THR A 229 1.57 0.48 31.18
CA THR A 229 1.90 0.25 29.75
C THR A 229 0.63 0.22 28.91
N SER A 230 0.69 0.79 27.69
CA SER A 230 -0.39 0.70 26.71
C SER A 230 -0.26 -0.55 25.85
N LEU A 231 -1.39 -1.00 25.28
CA LEU A 231 -1.39 -2.02 24.26
C LEU A 231 -0.98 -1.40 22.91
N PHE A 232 0.16 -1.83 22.38
CA PHE A 232 0.61 -1.48 21.03
C PHE A 232 0.44 -2.65 20.07
N LEU A 233 -0.07 -2.39 18.89
CA LEU A 233 -0.29 -3.39 17.85
C LEU A 233 0.35 -2.92 16.56
N LEU A 234 1.29 -3.69 16.03
CA LEU A 234 1.77 -3.58 14.66
C LEU A 234 0.82 -4.38 13.77
N SER A 235 0.29 -3.76 12.73
CA SER A 235 -0.70 -4.37 11.83
C SER A 235 -0.21 -4.31 10.39
N ALA A 236 -0.52 -5.35 9.62
CA ALA A 236 -0.40 -5.37 8.17
C ALA A 236 -1.80 -5.47 7.57
N ALA A 237 -2.14 -4.53 6.68
CA ALA A 237 -3.49 -4.40 6.14
C ALA A 237 -3.48 -4.21 4.62
N THR A 238 -4.48 -4.76 3.95
CA THR A 238 -4.76 -4.56 2.52
C THR A 238 -6.24 -4.24 2.35
N GLY A 239 -6.59 -3.23 1.52
CA GLY A 239 -7.99 -2.80 1.35
C GLY A 239 -8.71 -2.47 2.67
N GLY A 240 -8.00 -1.94 3.66
CA GLY A 240 -8.53 -1.67 4.99
C GLY A 240 -8.78 -2.91 5.87
N ILE A 241 -8.40 -4.10 5.44
CA ILE A 241 -8.57 -5.37 6.15
C ILE A 241 -7.24 -5.80 6.76
N VAL A 242 -7.22 -6.03 8.07
CA VAL A 242 -6.02 -6.47 8.79
C VAL A 242 -5.81 -7.97 8.56
N VAL A 243 -4.75 -8.32 7.85
CA VAL A 243 -4.37 -9.72 7.53
C VAL A 243 -3.27 -10.28 8.43
N ALA A 244 -2.59 -9.42 9.17
CA ALA A 244 -1.71 -9.81 10.27
C ALA A 244 -1.66 -8.71 11.31
N ASP A 245 -1.55 -9.07 12.58
CA ASP A 245 -1.25 -8.12 13.64
C ASP A 245 -0.43 -8.78 14.75
N ARG A 246 0.46 -7.99 15.35
CA ARG A 246 1.35 -8.44 16.43
C ARG A 246 1.34 -7.44 17.57
N GLU A 247 1.24 -7.95 18.78
CA GLU A 247 1.40 -7.11 19.98
C GLU A 247 2.88 -6.79 20.18
N ILE A 248 3.18 -5.50 20.38
CA ILE A 248 4.52 -5.00 20.63
C ILE A 248 4.67 -4.69 22.12
N PRO A 249 5.75 -5.14 22.78
CA PRO A 249 6.05 -4.74 24.14
C PRO A 249 6.22 -3.21 24.26
N ALA A 250 5.68 -2.61 25.29
CA ALA A 250 5.58 -1.16 25.48
C ALA A 250 6.90 -0.35 25.43
N LYS A 251 8.05 -1.02 25.47
CA LYS A 251 9.39 -0.40 25.41
C LYS A 251 10.16 -0.75 24.14
N THR A 252 9.60 -1.58 23.28
CA THR A 252 10.24 -2.03 22.05
C THR A 252 9.69 -1.21 20.89
N ASN A 253 10.56 -0.68 20.05
CA ASN A 253 10.11 -0.05 18.81
C ASN A 253 9.62 -1.12 17.83
N GLU A 254 8.92 -0.73 16.80
CA GLU A 254 8.29 -1.63 15.81
C GLU A 254 9.29 -2.34 14.89
N ILE A 255 10.50 -1.80 14.78
CA ILE A 255 11.53 -2.27 13.83
C ILE A 255 11.86 -3.76 14.00
N PRO A 256 12.11 -4.30 15.20
CA PRO A 256 12.45 -5.72 15.36
C PRO A 256 11.24 -6.65 15.14
N GLU A 257 10.02 -6.14 15.23
CA GLU A 257 8.80 -6.97 15.21
C GLU A 257 8.19 -7.11 13.79
N ILE A 258 8.45 -6.14 12.89
CA ILE A 258 7.86 -6.17 11.54
C ILE A 258 8.37 -7.34 10.70
N GLY A 259 9.66 -7.66 10.79
CA GLY A 259 10.26 -8.77 10.04
C GLY A 259 9.64 -10.12 10.39
N PRO A 260 9.65 -10.53 11.68
CA PRO A 260 8.98 -11.76 12.11
C PRO A 260 7.49 -11.82 11.76
N MET A 261 6.76 -10.69 11.87
CA MET A 261 5.34 -10.64 11.49
C MET A 261 5.13 -10.91 10.00
N LEU A 262 5.94 -10.30 9.13
CA LEU A 262 5.83 -10.48 7.69
C LEU A 262 6.26 -11.87 7.23
N LEU A 263 7.28 -12.48 7.86
CA LEU A 263 7.68 -13.86 7.59
C LEU A 263 6.56 -14.84 7.98
N GLU A 264 6.00 -14.71 9.18
CA GLU A 264 4.85 -15.53 9.62
C GLU A 264 3.62 -15.33 8.71
N LEU A 265 3.40 -14.13 8.20
CA LEU A 265 2.35 -13.86 7.21
C LEU A 265 2.67 -14.57 5.89
N ASN A 266 3.89 -14.46 5.40
CA ASN A 266 4.33 -15.05 4.12
C ASN A 266 4.18 -16.58 4.08
N ASP A 267 4.38 -17.27 5.21
CA ASP A 267 4.18 -18.72 5.30
C ASP A 267 2.73 -19.14 5.03
N ARG A 268 1.77 -18.25 5.29
CA ARG A 268 0.33 -18.49 5.17
C ARG A 268 -0.29 -17.79 3.97
N PHE A 269 0.30 -16.67 3.57
CA PHE A 269 -0.19 -15.77 2.55
C PHE A 269 1.02 -15.21 1.79
N PRO A 270 1.44 -15.86 0.68
CA PRO A 270 2.63 -15.46 -0.06
C PRO A 270 2.64 -13.99 -0.47
N LEU A 271 3.73 -13.30 -0.15
CA LEU A 271 3.88 -11.86 -0.42
C LEU A 271 4.68 -11.58 -1.71
N ALA A 272 5.07 -12.61 -2.46
CA ALA A 272 5.79 -12.44 -3.72
C ALA A 272 5.00 -11.55 -4.70
N GLY A 273 5.66 -10.52 -5.24
CA GLY A 273 5.05 -9.53 -6.13
C GLY A 273 4.17 -8.48 -5.44
N TRP A 274 3.99 -8.52 -4.11
CA TRP A 274 3.29 -7.47 -3.37
C TRP A 274 4.13 -6.22 -3.17
N VAL A 275 3.48 -5.08 -3.00
CA VAL A 275 4.14 -3.81 -2.64
C VAL A 275 3.92 -3.53 -1.17
N LEU A 276 5.00 -3.56 -0.40
CA LEU A 276 4.98 -3.25 1.03
C LEU A 276 5.19 -1.75 1.23
N THR A 277 4.33 -1.12 2.02
CA THR A 277 4.52 0.25 2.48
C THR A 277 4.55 0.28 4.00
N ALA A 278 5.38 1.13 4.55
CA ALA A 278 5.47 1.37 5.98
C ALA A 278 5.83 2.84 6.25
N ASP A 279 5.67 3.27 7.49
CA ASP A 279 6.09 4.62 7.87
C ASP A 279 7.61 4.80 7.78
N ALA A 280 8.09 6.04 7.97
CA ALA A 280 9.50 6.35 7.85
C ALA A 280 10.38 5.60 8.87
N LEU A 281 9.85 5.17 10.01
CA LEU A 281 10.56 4.40 11.02
C LEU A 281 11.11 3.09 10.43
N HIS A 282 10.32 2.47 9.56
CA HIS A 282 10.64 1.21 8.88
C HIS A 282 11.50 1.39 7.61
N THR A 283 11.90 2.60 7.27
CA THR A 283 12.86 2.85 6.19
C THR A 283 14.25 2.44 6.64
N GLN A 284 14.49 1.12 6.69
CA GLN A 284 15.72 0.49 7.14
C GLN A 284 16.27 -0.42 6.03
N ARG A 285 17.60 -0.52 5.93
CA ARG A 285 18.26 -1.42 4.96
C ARG A 285 17.83 -2.88 5.14
N GLY A 286 17.69 -3.33 6.39
CA GLY A 286 17.22 -4.67 6.71
C GLY A 286 15.78 -4.95 6.26
N PHE A 287 14.90 -3.96 6.35
CA PHE A 287 13.53 -4.10 5.83
C PHE A 287 13.50 -4.21 4.30
N ALA A 288 14.31 -3.40 3.60
CA ALA A 288 14.39 -3.45 2.15
C ALA A 288 14.95 -4.80 1.65
N ALA A 289 15.97 -5.34 2.32
CA ALA A 289 16.53 -6.66 2.03
C ALA A 289 15.49 -7.77 2.32
N LEU A 290 14.83 -7.73 3.48
CA LEU A 290 13.75 -8.67 3.82
C LEU A 290 12.65 -8.68 2.75
N ALA A 291 12.15 -7.50 2.34
CA ALA A 291 11.09 -7.39 1.35
C ALA A 291 11.48 -8.04 0.02
N CYS A 292 12.67 -7.72 -0.51
CA CYS A 292 13.07 -8.16 -1.84
C CYS A 292 13.69 -9.58 -1.85
N GLU A 293 14.52 -9.92 -0.87
CA GLU A 293 15.32 -11.15 -0.88
C GLU A 293 14.58 -12.34 -0.24
N ASN A 294 13.83 -12.09 0.86
CA ASN A 294 13.15 -13.16 1.59
C ASN A 294 11.68 -13.32 1.20
N LEU A 295 11.00 -12.21 0.90
CA LEU A 295 9.56 -12.23 0.60
C LEU A 295 9.26 -12.18 -0.90
N GLY A 296 10.24 -11.89 -1.75
CA GLY A 296 10.04 -11.66 -3.19
C GLY A 296 9.09 -10.48 -3.47
N ALA A 297 8.98 -9.56 -2.52
CA ALA A 297 8.07 -8.42 -2.56
C ALA A 297 8.81 -7.15 -2.99
N HIS A 298 8.05 -6.11 -3.30
CA HIS A 298 8.56 -4.76 -3.52
C HIS A 298 8.30 -3.88 -2.29
N TYR A 299 8.96 -2.75 -2.24
CA TYR A 299 8.70 -1.74 -1.21
C TYR A 299 8.51 -0.34 -1.81
N VAL A 300 7.72 0.49 -1.13
CA VAL A 300 7.66 1.95 -1.29
C VAL A 300 7.76 2.57 0.10
N LEU A 301 8.92 3.20 0.39
CA LEU A 301 9.24 3.68 1.73
C LEU A 301 9.49 5.18 1.76
N THR A 302 8.99 5.83 2.81
CA THR A 302 9.18 7.27 3.06
C THR A 302 10.52 7.53 3.74
N VAL A 303 11.34 8.41 3.17
CA VAL A 303 12.65 8.79 3.71
C VAL A 303 12.53 10.09 4.50
N LYS A 304 12.85 10.06 5.78
CA LYS A 304 12.87 11.21 6.70
C LYS A 304 14.23 11.31 7.44
N GLY A 305 14.27 12.11 8.48
CA GLY A 305 15.48 12.38 9.27
C GLY A 305 16.09 11.17 9.99
N ASN A 306 15.36 10.04 10.11
CA ASN A 306 15.91 8.77 10.61
C ASN A 306 16.94 8.14 9.65
N GLN A 307 16.97 8.59 8.38
CA GLN A 307 17.97 8.21 7.36
C GLN A 307 18.66 9.47 6.82
N PRO A 308 19.47 10.18 7.62
CA PRO A 308 19.96 11.52 7.28
C PRO A 308 20.82 11.53 6.01
N GLY A 309 21.68 10.53 5.80
CA GLY A 309 22.52 10.43 4.62
C GLY A 309 21.71 10.21 3.33
N LEU A 310 20.76 9.28 3.37
CA LEU A 310 19.86 9.03 2.24
C LEU A 310 18.97 10.23 1.96
N HIS A 311 18.43 10.88 2.98
CA HIS A 311 17.61 12.09 2.86
C HIS A 311 18.38 13.24 2.22
N ALA A 312 19.62 13.50 2.67
CA ALA A 312 20.46 14.54 2.10
C ALA A 312 20.83 14.26 0.63
N ALA A 313 21.16 13.02 0.30
CA ALA A 313 21.42 12.60 -1.08
C ALA A 313 20.20 12.84 -1.97
N LEU A 314 19.00 12.44 -1.54
CA LEU A 314 17.74 12.66 -2.29
C LEU A 314 17.41 14.15 -2.43
N ALA A 315 17.68 14.96 -1.41
CA ALA A 315 17.47 16.41 -1.46
C ALA A 315 18.39 17.11 -2.45
N GLY A 316 19.61 16.58 -2.64
CA GLY A 316 20.62 17.10 -3.58
C GLY A 316 20.39 16.72 -5.04
N LEU A 317 19.48 15.79 -5.35
CA LEU A 317 19.25 15.35 -6.73
C LEU A 317 18.64 16.44 -7.62
N CYS A 318 19.04 16.44 -8.91
CA CYS A 318 18.39 17.25 -9.93
C CYS A 318 17.09 16.59 -10.40
N TRP A 319 15.95 17.15 -10.01
CA TRP A 319 14.61 16.64 -10.32
C TRP A 319 14.02 17.17 -11.63
N ALA A 320 14.78 17.94 -12.43
CA ALA A 320 14.27 18.61 -13.64
C ALA A 320 13.77 17.63 -14.71
N GLY A 321 14.43 16.47 -14.86
CA GLY A 321 14.06 15.41 -15.82
C GLY A 321 13.11 14.34 -15.27
N ALA A 322 12.61 14.47 -14.03
CA ALA A 322 11.76 13.49 -13.42
C ALA A 322 10.36 13.40 -14.08
N ARG A 323 9.84 12.20 -14.25
CA ARG A 323 8.46 11.96 -14.66
C ARG A 323 7.52 12.51 -13.61
N ARG A 324 6.38 13.07 -14.02
CA ARG A 324 5.49 13.79 -13.09
C ARG A 324 4.06 13.31 -13.17
N HIS A 325 3.47 13.11 -11.98
CA HIS A 325 2.02 12.97 -11.80
C HIS A 325 1.52 14.03 -10.80
N ARG A 326 0.32 14.58 -11.01
CA ARG A 326 -0.24 15.62 -10.14
C ARG A 326 -1.69 15.30 -9.78
N THR A 327 -1.97 15.29 -8.48
CA THR A 327 -3.33 15.14 -7.95
C THR A 327 -3.81 16.44 -7.32
N ARG A 328 -5.12 16.66 -7.33
CA ARG A 328 -5.78 17.80 -6.69
C ARG A 328 -7.00 17.29 -5.93
N ASP A 329 -7.06 17.63 -4.65
CA ASP A 329 -8.16 17.28 -3.77
C ASP A 329 -8.79 18.56 -3.20
N LYS A 330 -10.13 18.57 -3.06
CA LYS A 330 -10.88 19.67 -2.44
C LYS A 330 -11.93 19.08 -1.51
N GLY A 331 -11.91 19.48 -0.25
CA GLY A 331 -12.90 19.05 0.74
C GLY A 331 -12.72 19.77 2.07
N HIS A 332 -13.79 19.87 2.86
CA HIS A 332 -13.77 20.39 4.23
C HIS A 332 -13.01 21.72 4.40
N GLY A 333 -13.22 22.69 3.49
CA GLY A 333 -12.57 24.00 3.53
C GLY A 333 -11.08 24.00 3.15
N ARG A 334 -10.56 22.89 2.65
CA ARG A 334 -9.16 22.78 2.22
C ARG A 334 -9.02 22.43 0.74
N ARG A 335 -7.97 22.94 0.14
CA ARG A 335 -7.49 22.52 -1.19
C ARG A 335 -6.10 21.94 -1.00
N GLU A 336 -5.87 20.81 -1.62
CA GLU A 336 -4.57 20.13 -1.58
C GLU A 336 -4.12 19.77 -2.99
N THR A 337 -2.85 20.04 -3.28
CA THR A 337 -2.21 19.61 -4.52
C THR A 337 -0.98 18.80 -4.15
N ARG A 338 -0.84 17.60 -4.74
CA ARG A 338 0.38 16.79 -4.63
C ARG A 338 1.00 16.64 -6.00
N SER A 339 2.29 16.95 -6.11
CA SER A 339 3.11 16.69 -7.30
C SER A 339 4.10 15.60 -6.97
N HIS A 340 3.97 14.46 -7.66
CA HIS A 340 4.85 13.30 -7.55
C HIS A 340 5.86 13.38 -8.70
N LEU A 341 7.14 13.53 -8.37
CA LEU A 341 8.27 13.51 -9.30
C LEU A 341 9.00 12.19 -9.08
N VAL A 342 9.13 11.38 -10.11
CA VAL A 342 9.73 10.04 -10.02
C VAL A 342 10.81 9.89 -11.08
N MET A 343 11.96 9.33 -10.70
CA MET A 343 13.08 9.05 -11.59
C MET A 343 13.79 7.77 -11.16
N ASP A 344 14.55 7.20 -12.07
CA ASP A 344 15.39 6.04 -11.77
C ASP A 344 16.42 6.42 -10.69
N ALA A 345 16.66 5.51 -9.76
CA ALA A 345 17.62 5.75 -8.68
C ALA A 345 19.04 5.87 -9.23
N PRO A 346 19.76 6.98 -8.99
CA PRO A 346 21.16 7.11 -9.35
C PRO A 346 22.04 6.10 -8.61
N GLY A 347 23.24 5.85 -9.14
CA GLY A 347 24.20 4.90 -8.55
C GLY A 347 24.53 5.17 -7.08
N GLU A 348 24.65 6.43 -6.70
CA GLU A 348 24.87 6.85 -5.31
C GLU A 348 23.73 6.43 -4.36
N ILE A 349 22.47 6.52 -4.82
CA ILE A 349 21.32 6.08 -4.02
C ILE A 349 21.27 4.55 -3.92
N LYS A 350 21.55 3.84 -5.02
CA LYS A 350 21.63 2.37 -5.02
C LYS A 350 22.71 1.83 -4.06
N ALA A 351 23.81 2.55 -3.92
CA ALA A 351 24.87 2.22 -2.96
C ALA A 351 24.43 2.46 -1.50
N LEU A 352 23.58 3.47 -1.27
CA LEU A 352 23.09 3.82 0.08
C LEU A 352 21.94 2.92 0.53
N PHE A 353 21.05 2.48 -0.38
CA PHE A 353 19.85 1.75 -0.01
C PHE A 353 19.62 0.52 -0.89
N PRO A 354 19.45 -0.70 -0.30
CA PRO A 354 19.36 -1.96 -1.04
C PRO A 354 18.16 -1.97 -1.99
N HIS A 355 18.35 -2.57 -3.16
CA HIS A 355 17.32 -2.77 -4.19
C HIS A 355 16.62 -1.49 -4.67
N ALA A 356 17.16 -0.30 -4.38
CA ALA A 356 16.58 0.96 -4.85
C ALA A 356 16.60 1.02 -6.37
N ALA A 357 15.44 0.94 -7.02
CA ALA A 357 15.26 1.05 -8.47
C ALA A 357 14.83 2.45 -8.89
N GLN A 358 13.94 3.08 -8.13
CA GLN A 358 13.47 4.44 -8.35
C GLN A 358 13.45 5.24 -7.05
N VAL A 359 13.47 6.56 -7.21
CA VAL A 359 13.28 7.54 -6.15
C VAL A 359 12.15 8.50 -6.50
N ALA A 360 11.47 9.01 -5.49
CA ALA A 360 10.43 9.99 -5.70
C ALA A 360 10.54 11.18 -4.74
N ARG A 361 10.09 12.35 -5.25
CA ARG A 361 9.89 13.57 -4.47
C ARG A 361 8.44 13.98 -4.57
N VAL A 362 7.75 14.01 -3.44
CA VAL A 362 6.36 14.46 -3.34
C VAL A 362 6.33 15.86 -2.75
N ILE A 363 5.79 16.79 -3.51
CA ILE A 363 5.56 18.16 -3.07
C ILE A 363 4.07 18.30 -2.81
N ARG A 364 3.70 18.47 -1.54
CA ARG A 364 2.33 18.66 -1.07
C ARG A 364 2.11 20.12 -0.72
N THR A 365 1.22 20.79 -1.45
CA THR A 365 0.76 22.15 -1.14
C THR A 365 -0.66 22.09 -0.62
N ARG A 366 -0.86 22.55 0.61
CA ARG A 366 -2.16 22.55 1.30
C ARG A 366 -2.58 23.97 1.61
N THR A 367 -3.75 24.38 1.13
CA THR A 367 -4.39 25.67 1.42
C THR A 367 -5.63 25.41 2.26
N VAL A 368 -5.66 25.94 3.48
CA VAL A 368 -6.78 25.82 4.41
C VAL A 368 -7.43 27.20 4.57
N THR A 369 -8.75 27.26 4.42
CA THR A 369 -9.54 28.46 4.68
C THR A 369 -10.36 28.22 5.94
N SER A 370 -10.12 29.03 6.96
CA SER A 370 -10.83 28.99 8.24
C SER A 370 -11.41 30.37 8.59
N TRP A 371 -12.38 30.37 9.49
CA TRP A 371 -12.94 31.61 10.03
C TRP A 371 -12.41 31.80 11.44
N LYS A 372 -11.63 32.84 11.70
CA LYS A 372 -11.21 33.24 13.05
C LYS A 372 -12.18 34.32 13.57
N SER A 373 -12.65 34.14 14.78
CA SER A 373 -13.52 35.13 15.47
C SER A 373 -12.72 35.83 16.54
N ASN A 374 -12.78 37.15 16.54
CA ASN A 374 -12.22 37.98 17.60
C ASN A 374 -13.38 38.73 18.29
N GLY A 375 -14.22 37.99 19.02
CA GLY A 375 -15.38 38.49 19.74
C GLY A 375 -16.51 39.06 18.88
N LYS A 376 -16.27 40.15 18.18
CA LYS A 376 -17.30 40.88 17.38
C LYS A 376 -17.17 40.73 15.86
N LYS A 377 -16.03 40.22 15.34
CA LYS A 377 -15.81 40.15 13.90
C LYS A 377 -15.27 38.75 13.49
N ARG A 378 -15.94 38.13 12.51
CA ARG A 378 -15.45 36.90 11.84
C ARG A 378 -14.61 37.31 10.65
N THR A 379 -13.35 36.87 10.62
CA THR A 379 -12.42 37.11 9.53
C THR A 379 -12.04 35.78 8.86
N ARG A 380 -12.11 35.76 7.53
CA ARG A 380 -11.66 34.63 6.74
C ARG A 380 -10.14 34.65 6.67
N VAL A 381 -9.49 33.58 7.12
CA VAL A 381 -8.04 33.40 7.09
C VAL A 381 -7.71 32.26 6.17
N THR A 382 -6.79 32.48 5.25
CA THR A 382 -6.31 31.44 4.33
C THR A 382 -4.81 31.23 4.59
N GLU A 383 -4.46 30.00 4.97
CA GLU A 383 -3.09 29.61 5.25
C GLU A 383 -2.66 28.57 4.20
N THR A 384 -1.46 28.74 3.64
CA THR A 384 -0.88 27.80 2.68
C THR A 384 0.43 27.26 3.24
N SER A 385 0.53 25.93 3.28
CA SER A 385 1.73 25.22 3.68
C SER A 385 2.23 24.35 2.53
N THR A 386 3.55 24.21 2.42
CA THR A 386 4.19 23.29 1.45
C THR A 386 5.12 22.37 2.19
N GLU A 387 4.98 21.08 1.93
CA GLU A 387 5.78 20.00 2.49
C GLU A 387 6.43 19.22 1.36
N THR A 388 7.69 18.83 1.54
CA THR A 388 8.41 17.95 0.61
C THR A 388 8.75 16.66 1.33
N VAL A 389 8.41 15.53 0.70
CA VAL A 389 8.68 14.18 1.18
C VAL A 389 9.46 13.43 0.11
N TYR A 390 10.46 12.66 0.52
CA TYR A 390 11.23 11.80 -0.36
C TYR A 390 10.86 10.33 -0.14
N LEU A 391 10.98 9.54 -1.20
CA LEU A 391 10.66 8.13 -1.19
C LEU A 391 11.74 7.35 -1.94
N VAL A 392 11.91 6.11 -1.55
CA VAL A 392 12.72 5.11 -2.23
C VAL A 392 11.88 3.87 -2.48
N THR A 393 12.06 3.23 -3.64
CA THR A 393 11.30 2.04 -4.02
C THR A 393 12.15 1.06 -4.82
N SER A 394 11.86 -0.23 -4.67
CA SER A 394 12.42 -1.32 -5.48
C SER A 394 11.70 -1.50 -6.81
N LEU A 395 10.53 -0.87 -7.00
CA LEU A 395 9.81 -0.92 -8.27
C LEU A 395 10.58 -0.20 -9.36
N THR A 396 10.78 -0.86 -10.49
CA THR A 396 11.42 -0.26 -11.67
C THR A 396 10.45 0.68 -12.40
N ALA A 397 10.98 1.49 -13.32
CA ALA A 397 10.17 2.37 -14.16
C ALA A 397 9.19 1.62 -15.09
N ARG A 398 9.41 0.33 -15.32
CA ARG A 398 8.52 -0.53 -16.08
C ARG A 398 7.34 -1.04 -15.25
N GLU A 399 7.58 -1.27 -13.96
CA GLU A 399 6.59 -1.80 -13.01
C GLU A 399 5.70 -0.70 -12.44
N ALA A 400 6.25 0.50 -12.22
CA ALA A 400 5.49 1.60 -11.63
C ALA A 400 5.88 2.97 -12.19
N GLY A 401 4.89 3.70 -12.68
CA GLY A 401 4.98 5.12 -13.01
C GLY A 401 4.70 6.02 -11.80
N PRO A 402 4.76 7.35 -11.96
CA PRO A 402 4.48 8.30 -10.88
C PRO A 402 3.07 8.19 -10.30
N GLU A 403 2.08 7.82 -11.10
CA GLU A 403 0.69 7.56 -10.71
C GLU A 403 0.56 6.35 -9.80
N HIS A 404 1.32 5.27 -10.07
CA HIS A 404 1.36 4.06 -9.24
C HIS A 404 1.98 4.36 -7.88
N ILE A 405 3.12 5.06 -7.87
CA ILE A 405 3.76 5.50 -6.62
C ILE A 405 2.82 6.39 -5.79
N ALA A 406 2.07 7.30 -6.46
CA ALA A 406 1.06 8.11 -5.80
C ALA A 406 -0.07 7.26 -5.18
N ALA A 407 -0.52 6.21 -5.87
CA ALA A 407 -1.54 5.29 -5.39
C ALA A 407 -1.07 4.49 -4.17
N TYR A 408 0.17 3.94 -4.18
CA TYR A 408 0.73 3.22 -3.03
C TYR A 408 0.88 4.11 -1.79
N ILE A 409 1.32 5.36 -1.95
CA ILE A 409 1.41 6.31 -0.83
C ILE A 409 0.01 6.61 -0.27
N ARG A 410 -0.99 6.79 -1.15
CA ARG A 410 -2.38 7.00 -0.73
C ARG A 410 -2.92 5.77 -0.01
N GLY A 411 -2.64 4.58 -0.52
CA GLY A 411 -3.00 3.30 0.09
C GLY A 411 -2.37 3.10 1.47
N HIS A 412 -1.13 3.55 1.69
CA HIS A 412 -0.54 3.52 3.02
C HIS A 412 -1.34 4.38 4.03
N TRP A 413 -1.77 5.58 3.62
CA TRP A 413 -2.58 6.45 4.48
C TRP A 413 -4.01 5.94 4.70
N SER A 414 -4.48 4.98 3.88
CA SER A 414 -5.77 4.35 4.12
C SER A 414 -5.78 3.56 5.44
N VAL A 415 -4.64 3.04 5.90
CA VAL A 415 -4.54 2.35 7.20
C VAL A 415 -4.97 3.26 8.35
N GLU A 416 -4.54 4.53 8.35
CA GLU A 416 -4.98 5.48 9.37
C GLU A 416 -6.51 5.73 9.34
N ASN A 417 -7.09 5.85 8.14
CA ASN A 417 -8.51 6.19 7.98
C ASN A 417 -9.42 4.97 8.03
N GLU A 418 -9.00 3.87 7.44
CA GLU A 418 -9.85 2.68 7.26
C GLU A 418 -9.66 1.65 8.37
N VAL A 419 -8.47 1.58 8.99
CA VAL A 419 -8.22 0.65 10.09
C VAL A 419 -8.25 1.37 11.42
N HIS A 420 -7.36 2.35 11.64
CA HIS A 420 -7.20 3.00 12.94
C HIS A 420 -8.40 3.84 13.32
N TYR A 421 -8.89 4.70 12.44
CA TYR A 421 -10.07 5.52 12.70
C TYR A 421 -11.33 4.68 12.97
N VAL A 422 -11.54 3.61 12.21
CA VAL A 422 -12.68 2.69 12.43
C VAL A 422 -12.60 2.06 13.81
N ARG A 423 -11.43 1.58 14.24
CA ARG A 423 -11.25 1.03 15.58
C ARG A 423 -11.48 2.07 16.67
N ASP A 424 -10.90 3.27 16.53
CA ASP A 424 -10.91 4.31 17.56
C ASP A 424 -12.27 4.99 17.71
N VAL A 425 -12.84 5.38 16.59
CA VAL A 425 -14.04 6.22 16.54
C VAL A 425 -15.29 5.35 16.38
N THR A 426 -15.37 4.55 15.33
CA THR A 426 -16.57 3.75 15.05
C THR A 426 -16.77 2.64 16.09
N LEU A 427 -15.71 1.88 16.38
CA LEU A 427 -15.74 0.78 17.36
C LEU A 427 -15.29 1.21 18.77
N ARG A 428 -15.03 2.50 18.97
CA ARG A 428 -14.73 3.16 20.25
C ARG A 428 -13.61 2.49 21.06
N GLU A 429 -12.53 2.06 20.40
CA GLU A 429 -11.43 1.37 21.08
C GLU A 429 -10.72 2.29 22.07
N ASP A 430 -10.41 3.53 21.68
CA ASP A 430 -9.75 4.52 22.54
C ASP A 430 -10.59 4.93 23.74
N ALA A 431 -11.92 4.85 23.62
CA ALA A 431 -12.84 5.08 24.74
C ALA A 431 -12.99 3.86 25.67
N SER A 432 -12.45 2.70 25.30
CA SER A 432 -12.58 1.45 26.06
C SER A 432 -11.74 1.52 27.34
N LYS A 433 -12.36 1.19 28.47
CA LYS A 433 -11.69 1.08 29.79
C LYS A 433 -11.32 -0.34 30.17
N ILE A 434 -11.25 -1.25 29.19
CA ILE A 434 -10.95 -2.67 29.43
C ILE A 434 -9.43 -2.83 29.45
N ARG A 435 -8.88 -3.25 30.61
CA ARG A 435 -7.44 -3.21 30.90
C ARG A 435 -6.84 -4.52 31.37
N ALA A 436 -7.66 -5.49 31.81
CA ALA A 436 -7.19 -6.67 32.52
C ALA A 436 -7.04 -7.91 31.62
N GLY A 437 -5.92 -8.62 31.76
CA GLY A 437 -5.63 -9.87 31.05
C GLY A 437 -5.60 -9.70 29.54
N SER A 438 -5.98 -10.75 28.82
CA SER A 438 -6.04 -10.75 27.34
C SER A 438 -7.21 -9.99 26.75
N ARG A 439 -8.15 -9.45 27.56
CA ARG A 439 -9.40 -8.79 27.09
C ARG A 439 -9.16 -7.66 26.10
N PRO A 440 -8.25 -6.70 26.37
CA PRO A 440 -8.00 -5.61 25.41
C PRO A 440 -7.59 -6.14 24.06
N ARG A 441 -6.65 -7.07 24.03
CA ARG A 441 -6.10 -7.68 22.81
C ARG A 441 -7.15 -8.51 22.07
N ALA A 442 -7.91 -9.33 22.80
CA ALA A 442 -8.98 -10.14 22.21
C ALA A 442 -10.07 -9.27 21.57
N LEU A 443 -10.47 -8.18 22.23
CA LEU A 443 -11.45 -7.24 21.67
C LEU A 443 -10.90 -6.44 20.50
N ALA A 444 -9.62 -6.06 20.49
CA ALA A 444 -8.98 -5.45 19.34
C ALA A 444 -9.04 -6.37 18.11
N THR A 445 -8.74 -7.66 18.30
CA THR A 445 -8.86 -8.69 17.24
C THR A 445 -10.31 -8.83 16.74
N LEU A 446 -11.30 -8.88 17.64
CA LEU A 446 -12.71 -8.96 17.24
C LEU A 446 -13.20 -7.68 16.53
N ARG A 447 -12.66 -6.51 16.84
CA ARG A 447 -12.91 -5.27 16.09
C ARG A 447 -12.31 -5.31 14.70
N ASN A 448 -11.09 -5.83 14.55
CA ASN A 448 -10.48 -6.07 13.24
C ASN A 448 -11.34 -7.03 12.41
N LEU A 449 -11.82 -8.11 13.04
CA LEU A 449 -12.71 -9.07 12.38
C LEU A 449 -14.03 -8.42 11.97
N THR A 450 -14.66 -7.62 12.84
CA THR A 450 -15.88 -6.86 12.52
C THR A 450 -15.70 -5.99 11.27
N ALA A 451 -14.67 -5.15 11.25
CA ALA A 451 -14.39 -4.30 10.09
C ALA A 451 -14.06 -5.10 8.83
N GLY A 452 -13.29 -6.18 8.97
CA GLY A 452 -12.93 -7.07 7.88
C GLY A 452 -14.13 -7.78 7.25
N LEU A 453 -15.04 -8.33 8.07
CA LEU A 453 -16.26 -8.99 7.58
C LEU A 453 -17.17 -8.04 6.80
N ILE A 454 -17.40 -6.85 7.33
CA ILE A 454 -18.22 -5.82 6.68
C ILE A 454 -17.64 -5.46 5.32
N ARG A 455 -16.33 -5.23 5.21
CA ARG A 455 -15.67 -4.93 3.93
C ARG A 455 -15.68 -6.08 2.96
N GLN A 456 -15.42 -7.30 3.43
CA GLN A 456 -15.48 -8.51 2.58
C GLN A 456 -16.89 -8.79 2.02
N SER A 457 -17.92 -8.24 2.65
CA SER A 457 -19.30 -8.31 2.16
C SER A 457 -19.68 -7.14 1.24
N GLY A 458 -18.70 -6.31 0.85
CA GLY A 458 -18.91 -5.21 -0.09
C GLY A 458 -19.52 -3.95 0.51
N HIS A 459 -19.51 -3.81 1.85
CA HIS A 459 -20.02 -2.62 2.53
C HIS A 459 -18.88 -1.66 2.90
N ASP A 460 -18.91 -0.44 2.38
CA ASP A 460 -17.88 0.59 2.62
C ASP A 460 -18.11 1.37 3.93
N ASP A 461 -19.39 1.62 4.30
CA ASP A 461 -19.74 2.36 5.52
C ASP A 461 -19.94 1.39 6.70
N ILE A 462 -18.85 1.18 7.45
CA ILE A 462 -18.83 0.32 8.64
C ILE A 462 -19.87 0.78 9.68
N ALA A 463 -20.01 2.09 9.89
CA ALA A 463 -20.93 2.60 10.90
C ALA A 463 -22.40 2.42 10.51
N ALA A 464 -22.74 2.59 9.23
CA ALA A 464 -24.07 2.32 8.71
C ALA A 464 -24.39 0.83 8.83
N THR A 465 -23.51 -0.06 8.36
CA THR A 465 -23.70 -1.50 8.43
C THR A 465 -23.89 -2.02 9.86
N ILE A 466 -23.13 -1.48 10.83
CA ILE A 466 -23.31 -1.80 12.25
C ILE A 466 -24.72 -1.38 12.74
N ARG A 467 -25.24 -0.25 12.30
CA ARG A 467 -26.62 0.17 12.64
C ARG A 467 -27.66 -0.75 12.01
N ASP A 468 -27.45 -1.15 10.76
CA ASP A 468 -28.37 -2.01 10.02
C ASP A 468 -28.44 -3.40 10.65
N THR A 469 -27.32 -3.98 11.13
CA THR A 469 -27.31 -5.27 11.82
C THR A 469 -28.09 -5.26 13.14
N GLU A 470 -28.40 -4.09 13.75
CA GLU A 470 -29.25 -4.02 14.96
C GLU A 470 -30.66 -4.56 14.69
N TYR A 471 -31.16 -4.36 13.46
CA TYR A 471 -32.53 -4.67 13.07
C TYR A 471 -32.63 -5.84 12.09
N ASP A 472 -31.51 -6.22 11.46
CA ASP A 472 -31.44 -7.23 10.41
C ASP A 472 -30.60 -8.43 10.86
N ASN A 473 -31.28 -9.55 11.16
CA ASN A 473 -30.64 -10.81 11.52
C ASN A 473 -30.03 -11.49 10.29
N ASP A 474 -30.62 -11.35 9.10
CA ASP A 474 -30.15 -12.01 7.88
C ASP A 474 -28.83 -11.39 7.46
N LEU A 475 -28.69 -10.06 7.54
CA LEU A 475 -27.42 -9.38 7.34
C LEU A 475 -26.36 -9.85 8.34
N LEU A 476 -26.73 -9.98 9.63
CA LEU A 476 -25.81 -10.47 10.65
C LEU A 476 -25.33 -11.91 10.35
N TYR A 477 -26.23 -12.80 9.95
CA TYR A 477 -25.89 -14.18 9.58
C TYR A 477 -25.03 -14.23 8.33
N ALA A 478 -25.34 -13.42 7.33
CA ALA A 478 -24.54 -13.31 6.11
C ALA A 478 -23.08 -12.85 6.43
N LEU A 479 -22.91 -11.82 7.26
CA LEU A 479 -21.59 -11.36 7.70
C LEU A 479 -20.80 -12.45 8.41
N LEU A 480 -21.46 -13.28 9.24
CA LEU A 480 -20.84 -14.37 9.98
C LEU A 480 -20.68 -15.65 9.14
N ARG A 481 -21.27 -15.67 7.94
CA ARG A 481 -21.35 -16.87 7.08
C ARG A 481 -21.94 -18.06 7.85
N ILE A 482 -23.03 -17.82 8.54
CA ILE A 482 -23.80 -18.82 9.28
C ILE A 482 -25.12 -19.06 8.54
N THR A 483 -25.46 -20.32 8.30
CA THR A 483 -26.82 -20.69 7.90
C THR A 483 -27.59 -21.01 9.18
N PRO A 484 -28.62 -20.25 9.56
CA PRO A 484 -29.43 -20.62 10.73
C PRO A 484 -30.16 -21.93 10.44
N ASP A 485 -30.12 -22.87 11.38
CA ASP A 485 -31.02 -24.03 11.39
C ASP A 485 -32.45 -23.48 11.55
N LEU A 486 -33.26 -23.55 10.47
CA LEU A 486 -34.67 -23.18 10.47
C LEU A 486 -35.51 -24.14 11.28
#